data_c3da06e824dfb18cec0b2369f04f2d9d
#
_entry.id   c3da06e824dfb18cec0b2369f04f2d9d
#
_cell.length_a   1.000
_cell.length_b   1.000
_cell.length_c   1.000
_cell.angle_alpha   90.00
_cell.angle_beta   90.00
_cell.angle_gamma   90.00
#
_symmetry.space_group_name_H-M   'P 1'
#
loop_
_entity.id
_entity.type
_entity.pdbx_description
1 polymer ?
#
loop_
_entity_poly.entity_id
_entity_poly.type
_entity_poly.pdbx_seq_one_letter_code
_entity_poly.pdbx_strand_id
1 'polypeptide(L)'
;MPSDFGFNSSNPKKFVDVNGTIFFIANDGINGQELWKTDGSSGGTVLVKDIYPGSSLNDEINEYQGIKHDNQLYFYLRNQQIMNNTGIWKSDGTSMNTVLVQPFADSLLEMLEINCNLFLSADDLTIPGGGNPD
;
A
#
# COMPACT_ATOMS: atom_id res chain seq x y z
N MET A 1 4.08 16.59 9.40
CA MET A 1 4.33 15.22 9.62
C MET A 1 3.91 14.81 10.97
N PRO A 2 3.26 13.74 11.06
CA PRO A 2 2.88 13.27 12.35
C PRO A 2 4.08 13.00 13.19
N SER A 3 4.10 13.18 14.42
CA SER A 3 4.92 12.88 15.30
C SER A 3 5.95 13.17 15.57
N ASP A 4 6.33 13.55 16.42
CA ASP A 4 6.61 13.75 16.99
C ASP A 4 7.34 13.90 18.03
N PHE A 5 7.52 13.92 18.82
CA PHE A 5 8.23 14.11 19.97
C PHE A 5 9.38 13.17 20.17
N GLY A 6 9.83 12.53 19.10
CA GLY A 6 10.98 11.73 19.20
C GLY A 6 10.81 10.39 19.85
N PHE A 7 9.67 10.16 20.42
CA PHE A 7 9.43 8.86 20.99
C PHE A 7 8.88 7.91 19.98
N ASN A 8 8.03 8.42 19.11
CA ASN A 8 7.41 7.62 18.08
C ASN A 8 7.61 8.31 16.77
N SER A 9 8.42 7.74 15.95
CA SER A 9 8.58 8.24 14.59
C SER A 9 7.43 7.79 13.75
N SER A 10 7.01 8.62 12.79
CA SER A 10 6.04 8.18 11.81
C SER A 10 6.63 7.11 10.90
N ASN A 11 7.96 7.01 10.89
CA ASN A 11 8.68 5.97 10.16
C ASN A 11 8.23 5.86 8.71
N PRO A 12 8.30 6.95 7.96
CA PRO A 12 7.87 6.91 6.56
C PRO A 12 8.81 6.05 5.75
N LYS A 13 8.25 5.26 4.86
CA LYS A 13 9.03 4.33 4.07
C LYS A 13 8.31 3.96 2.79
N LYS A 14 9.01 3.30 1.88
CA LYS A 14 8.44 2.75 0.65
C LYS A 14 7.89 3.85 -0.25
N PHE A 15 8.74 4.82 -0.55
CA PHE A 15 8.34 5.97 -1.35
C PHE A 15 8.23 5.62 -2.83
N VAL A 16 7.15 6.05 -3.48
CA VAL A 16 6.94 5.87 -4.90
C VAL A 16 6.48 7.19 -5.50
N ASP A 17 7.17 7.67 -6.52
CA ASP A 17 6.82 8.90 -7.20
C ASP A 17 5.86 8.59 -8.35
N VAL A 18 4.69 9.19 -8.32
CA VAL A 18 3.73 9.08 -9.40
C VAL A 18 3.45 10.50 -9.88
N ASN A 19 4.18 10.90 -10.92
CA ASN A 19 3.98 12.19 -11.57
C ASN A 19 4.08 13.38 -10.61
N GLY A 20 5.02 13.33 -9.67
CA GLY A 20 5.24 14.42 -8.74
C GLY A 20 4.54 14.28 -7.41
N THR A 21 3.65 13.32 -7.28
CA THR A 21 3.05 12.98 -5.99
C THR A 21 3.80 11.77 -5.44
N ILE A 22 4.34 11.91 -4.23
CA ILE A 22 5.08 10.84 -3.61
C ILE A 22 4.17 10.11 -2.64
N PHE A 23 3.96 8.84 -2.88
CA PHE A 23 3.18 7.99 -1.98
C PHE A 23 4.12 7.25 -1.05
N PHE A 24 3.69 7.02 0.16
CA PHE A 24 4.52 6.31 1.13
C PHE A 24 3.66 5.75 2.26
N ILE A 25 4.26 4.87 3.04
CA ILE A 25 3.62 4.26 4.20
C ILE A 25 4.15 4.95 5.44
N ALA A 26 3.27 5.31 6.34
CA ALA A 26 3.67 5.94 7.59
C ALA A 26 2.60 5.74 8.65
N ASN A 27 2.99 5.92 9.90
CA ASN A 27 2.11 5.78 11.05
C ASN A 27 2.03 7.14 11.73
N ASP A 28 0.83 7.69 11.84
CA ASP A 28 0.66 8.99 12.50
C ASP A 28 0.40 8.88 13.99
N GLY A 29 0.46 7.65 14.53
CA GLY A 29 0.20 7.45 15.95
C GLY A 29 -1.27 7.34 16.29
N ILE A 30 -2.13 7.51 15.31
CA ILE A 30 -3.59 7.46 15.53
C ILE A 30 -4.21 6.36 14.69
N ASN A 31 -3.84 6.31 13.41
CA ASN A 31 -4.48 5.40 12.47
C ASN A 31 -3.69 4.13 12.18
N GLY A 32 -2.51 3.97 12.80
CA GLY A 32 -1.63 2.87 12.46
C GLY A 32 -0.89 3.16 11.16
N GLN A 33 -0.32 2.13 10.56
CA GLN A 33 0.38 2.28 9.29
C GLN A 33 -0.63 2.37 8.17
N GLU A 34 -0.54 3.43 7.40
CA GLU A 34 -1.47 3.68 6.31
C GLU A 34 -0.76 4.31 5.13
N LEU A 35 -1.49 4.49 4.05
CA LEU A 35 -0.95 5.10 2.85
C LEU A 35 -1.08 6.62 2.92
N TRP A 36 0.02 7.31 2.71
CA TRP A 36 0.10 8.76 2.72
C TRP A 36 0.64 9.26 1.39
N LYS A 37 0.48 10.54 1.15
CA LYS A 37 1.08 11.18 -0.01
C LYS A 37 1.63 12.53 0.38
N THR A 38 2.57 13.02 -0.43
CA THR A 38 3.11 14.36 -0.24
C THR A 38 3.50 14.96 -1.59
N ASP A 39 3.37 16.28 -1.68
CA ASP A 39 3.91 17.04 -2.80
C ASP A 39 5.17 17.78 -2.39
N GLY A 40 5.68 17.48 -1.20
CA GLY A 40 6.88 18.13 -0.67
C GLY A 40 6.57 19.26 0.30
N SER A 41 5.33 19.67 0.42
CA SER A 41 4.95 20.73 1.37
C SER A 41 4.24 20.10 2.56
N SER A 42 4.24 20.80 3.68
CA SER A 42 3.56 20.28 4.86
C SER A 42 2.04 20.25 4.65
N GLY A 43 1.50 21.23 3.95
CA GLY A 43 0.08 21.23 3.66
C GLY A 43 -0.32 20.15 2.66
N GLY A 44 0.62 19.71 1.84
CA GLY A 44 0.36 18.66 0.87
C GLY A 44 0.72 17.27 1.35
N THR A 45 1.05 17.11 2.63
CA THR A 45 1.39 15.81 3.19
C THR A 45 0.17 15.34 3.97
N VAL A 46 -0.55 14.39 3.40
CA VAL A 46 -1.86 14.00 3.92
C VAL A 46 -2.08 12.50 3.82
N LEU A 47 -2.96 12.00 4.67
CA LEU A 47 -3.40 10.62 4.61
C LEU A 47 -4.23 10.41 3.35
N VAL A 48 -3.93 9.38 2.59
CA VAL A 48 -4.72 9.05 1.41
C VAL A 48 -5.96 8.28 1.83
N LYS A 49 -5.78 7.24 2.63
CA LYS A 49 -6.90 6.41 3.05
C LYS A 49 -6.51 5.61 4.28
N ASP A 50 -7.44 5.53 5.21
CA ASP A 50 -7.31 4.69 6.39
C ASP A 50 -7.77 3.28 5.99
N ILE A 51 -6.82 2.49 5.49
CA ILE A 51 -7.14 1.17 4.93
C ILE A 51 -7.50 0.18 6.02
N TYR A 52 -6.88 0.32 7.18
CA TYR A 52 -7.13 -0.55 8.31
C TYR A 52 -7.70 0.28 9.46
N PRO A 53 -8.97 0.67 9.39
CA PRO A 53 -9.54 1.57 10.39
C PRO A 53 -9.59 0.91 11.77
N GLY A 54 -9.55 1.76 12.77
CA GLY A 54 -9.61 1.29 14.14
C GLY A 54 -8.33 0.70 14.63
N SER A 55 -7.25 1.03 14.01
CA SER A 55 -6.00 0.38 14.25
C SER A 55 -5.49 0.56 15.65
N SER A 56 -4.84 -0.45 16.13
CA SER A 56 -4.00 -0.33 17.30
C SER A 56 -2.59 -0.03 16.82
N LEU A 57 -1.73 0.24 17.74
CA LEU A 57 -0.34 0.49 17.41
C LEU A 57 0.34 -0.73 16.83
N ASN A 58 -0.29 -1.89 16.95
CA ASN A 58 0.27 -3.12 16.43
C ASN A 58 -0.21 -3.48 15.04
N ASP A 59 -1.07 -2.66 14.47
CA ASP A 59 -1.57 -2.93 13.13
C ASP A 59 -0.54 -2.48 12.13
N GLU A 60 0.33 -3.38 11.76
CA GLU A 60 1.38 -3.06 10.83
C GLU A 60 1.12 -3.68 9.48
N ILE A 61 1.50 -2.95 8.47
CA ILE A 61 1.54 -3.51 7.13
C ILE A 61 2.80 -4.36 7.06
N ASN A 62 2.61 -5.66 7.00
CA ASN A 62 3.73 -6.59 7.03
C ASN A 62 4.45 -6.64 5.70
N GLU A 63 3.72 -6.48 4.61
CA GLU A 63 4.31 -6.47 3.28
C GLU A 63 3.70 -5.35 2.48
N TYR A 64 4.53 -4.67 1.70
CA TYR A 64 4.09 -3.60 0.83
C TYR A 64 5.06 -3.50 -0.35
N GLN A 65 4.49 -3.41 -1.53
CA GLN A 65 5.24 -3.05 -2.72
C GLN A 65 4.37 -2.11 -3.53
N GLY A 66 4.99 -1.08 -4.10
CA GLY A 66 4.25 -0.11 -4.89
C GLY A 66 4.98 0.20 -6.17
N ILE A 67 4.23 0.52 -7.21
CA ILE A 67 4.80 0.84 -8.49
C ILE A 67 3.87 1.81 -9.21
N LYS A 68 4.46 2.72 -9.98
CA LYS A 68 3.70 3.59 -10.85
C LYS A 68 3.27 2.80 -12.08
N HIS A 69 1.99 2.84 -12.38
CA HIS A 69 1.45 2.18 -13.56
C HIS A 69 0.20 2.92 -13.98
N ASP A 70 0.09 3.23 -15.28
CA ASP A 70 -1.10 3.88 -15.83
C ASP A 70 -1.43 5.17 -15.09
N ASN A 71 -0.39 5.96 -14.78
CA ASN A 71 -0.51 7.25 -14.09
C ASN A 71 -1.12 7.15 -12.70
N GLN A 72 -1.09 6.00 -12.10
CA GLN A 72 -1.58 5.78 -10.75
C GLN A 72 -0.56 4.98 -9.97
N LEU A 73 -0.76 4.92 -8.67
CA LEU A 73 -0.02 4.00 -7.83
C LEU A 73 -0.77 2.68 -7.81
N TYR A 74 -0.09 1.60 -8.16
CA TYR A 74 -0.57 0.25 -7.90
C TYR A 74 0.28 -0.31 -6.78
N PHE A 75 -0.36 -0.91 -5.79
CA PHE A 75 0.41 -1.40 -4.66
C PHE A 75 -0.22 -2.65 -4.08
N TYR A 76 0.65 -3.49 -3.56
CA TYR A 76 0.25 -4.65 -2.81
C TYR A 76 0.47 -4.35 -1.34
N LEU A 77 -0.47 -4.75 -0.51
CA LEU A 77 -0.23 -4.69 0.92
C LEU A 77 -0.86 -5.89 1.60
N ARG A 78 -0.28 -6.24 2.74
CA ARG A 78 -0.72 -7.36 3.52
C ARG A 78 -0.51 -7.04 4.99
N ASN A 79 -1.53 -7.32 5.77
CA ASN A 79 -1.46 -7.26 7.22
C ASN A 79 -1.80 -8.64 7.73
N GLN A 80 -0.85 -9.28 8.40
CA GLN A 80 -1.03 -10.66 8.82
C GLN A 80 -2.12 -10.84 9.85
N GLN A 81 -2.41 -9.80 10.60
CA GLN A 81 -3.41 -9.88 11.64
C GLN A 81 -4.79 -9.55 11.12
N ILE A 82 -4.86 -8.72 10.11
CA ILE A 82 -6.13 -8.31 9.53
C ILE A 82 -6.09 -8.73 8.07
N MET A 83 -6.68 -9.87 7.78
CA MET A 83 -6.61 -10.40 6.42
C MET A 83 -7.49 -9.66 5.44
N ASN A 84 -8.45 -8.91 5.95
CA ASN A 84 -9.26 -8.06 5.08
C ASN A 84 -8.36 -7.05 4.40
N ASN A 85 -8.73 -6.67 3.20
CA ASN A 85 -8.03 -5.63 2.47
C ASN A 85 -6.61 -6.02 2.04
N THR A 86 -6.29 -7.29 2.07
CA THR A 86 -5.01 -7.78 1.58
C THR A 86 -5.12 -8.05 0.09
N GLY A 87 -4.16 -7.55 -0.68
CA GLY A 87 -4.15 -7.77 -2.11
C GLY A 87 -3.58 -6.59 -2.88
N ILE A 88 -4.02 -6.46 -4.12
CA ILE A 88 -3.55 -5.40 -5.01
C ILE A 88 -4.54 -4.26 -5.01
N TRP A 89 -4.04 -3.08 -4.76
CA TRP A 89 -4.80 -1.85 -4.72
C TRP A 89 -4.32 -0.89 -5.79
N LYS A 90 -5.13 0.09 -6.10
CA LYS A 90 -4.69 1.22 -6.91
C LYS A 90 -5.18 2.51 -6.29
N SER A 91 -4.49 3.61 -6.60
CA SER A 91 -4.84 4.91 -6.06
C SER A 91 -4.44 6.02 -7.01
N ASP A 92 -5.33 6.98 -7.18
CA ASP A 92 -4.99 8.23 -7.88
C ASP A 92 -4.66 9.33 -6.89
N GLY A 93 -4.56 9.01 -5.60
CA GLY A 93 -4.26 9.99 -4.57
C GLY A 93 -5.48 10.47 -3.81
N THR A 94 -6.69 10.06 -4.22
CA THR A 94 -7.89 10.38 -3.46
C THR A 94 -8.37 9.15 -2.72
N SER A 95 -9.03 9.38 -1.61
CA SER A 95 -9.55 8.26 -0.82
C SER A 95 -10.60 7.47 -1.60
N MET A 96 -11.45 8.17 -2.33
CA MET A 96 -12.52 7.53 -3.06
C MET A 96 -12.02 6.60 -4.16
N ASN A 97 -10.91 6.99 -4.79
CA ASN A 97 -10.35 6.19 -5.87
C ASN A 97 -9.16 5.34 -5.42
N THR A 98 -9.04 5.12 -4.12
CA THR A 98 -8.07 4.17 -3.58
C THR A 98 -8.85 2.91 -3.26
N VAL A 99 -8.72 1.92 -4.13
CA VAL A 99 -9.61 0.77 -4.12
C VAL A 99 -8.85 -0.53 -4.28
N LEU A 100 -9.38 -1.58 -3.68
CA LEU A 100 -8.84 -2.92 -3.81
C LEU A 100 -9.24 -3.47 -5.18
N VAL A 101 -8.23 -3.76 -6.00
CA VAL A 101 -8.46 -4.25 -7.35
C VAL A 101 -8.57 -5.77 -7.35
N GLN A 102 -7.69 -6.42 -6.62
CA GLN A 102 -7.63 -7.87 -6.62
C GLN A 102 -7.23 -8.35 -5.24
N PRO A 103 -8.16 -8.93 -4.48
CA PRO A 103 -7.79 -9.50 -3.19
C PRO A 103 -7.07 -10.82 -3.37
N PHE A 104 -6.03 -11.03 -2.58
CA PHE A 104 -5.45 -12.36 -2.45
C PHE A 104 -4.56 -12.35 -1.21
N ALA A 105 -4.37 -13.53 -0.65
CA ALA A 105 -3.75 -13.66 0.66
C ALA A 105 -2.29 -14.07 0.62
N ASP A 106 -1.80 -14.48 -0.53
CA ASP A 106 -0.43 -14.96 -0.62
C ASP A 106 0.56 -13.82 -0.64
N SER A 107 1.78 -14.10 -0.26
CA SER A 107 2.83 -13.11 -0.34
C SER A 107 3.15 -12.77 -1.78
N LEU A 108 3.34 -11.50 -2.04
CA LEU A 108 3.74 -11.05 -3.35
C LEU A 108 5.26 -11.02 -3.40
N LEU A 109 5.85 -11.65 -4.41
CA LEU A 109 7.28 -11.63 -4.57
C LEU A 109 7.74 -10.40 -5.33
N GLU A 110 7.01 -10.03 -6.36
CA GLU A 110 7.48 -8.94 -7.21
C GLU A 110 6.35 -8.33 -8.03
N MET A 111 6.44 -7.03 -8.25
CA MET A 111 5.60 -6.31 -9.19
C MET A 111 6.52 -5.68 -10.23
N LEU A 112 6.12 -5.76 -11.50
CA LEU A 112 6.96 -5.30 -12.58
C LEU A 112 6.09 -4.78 -13.70
N GLU A 113 6.49 -3.66 -14.30
CA GLU A 113 5.78 -3.12 -15.45
C GLU A 113 6.63 -3.29 -16.70
N ILE A 114 6.06 -3.93 -17.72
CA ILE A 114 6.73 -4.14 -19.00
C ILE A 114 5.74 -3.80 -20.09
N ASN A 115 6.11 -2.88 -20.97
CA ASN A 115 5.26 -2.50 -22.11
C ASN A 115 3.86 -2.13 -21.67
N CYS A 116 3.77 -1.32 -20.62
CA CYS A 116 2.50 -0.83 -20.09
C CYS A 116 1.62 -1.93 -19.51
N ASN A 117 2.17 -3.09 -19.25
CA ASN A 117 1.45 -4.17 -18.58
C ASN A 117 2.06 -4.42 -17.23
N LEU A 118 1.21 -4.65 -16.25
CA LEU A 118 1.65 -4.91 -14.89
C LEU A 118 1.70 -6.41 -14.66
N PHE A 119 2.87 -6.89 -14.26
CA PHE A 119 3.09 -8.31 -13.98
C PHE A 119 3.33 -8.49 -12.49
N LEU A 120 2.81 -9.58 -11.97
CA LEU A 120 2.92 -9.90 -10.55
C LEU A 120 3.42 -11.33 -10.42
N SER A 121 4.25 -11.57 -9.42
CA SER A 121 4.57 -12.94 -9.06
C SER A 121 4.31 -13.11 -7.56
N ALA A 122 3.78 -14.24 -7.21
CA ALA A 122 3.44 -14.54 -5.83
C ALA A 122 4.07 -15.86 -5.41
N ASP A 123 4.18 -16.00 -4.11
CA ASP A 123 4.89 -17.15 -3.56
C ASP A 123 4.14 -18.43 -3.76
N ASP A 124 2.84 -18.39 -3.58
CA ASP A 124 2.04 -19.59 -3.70
C ASP A 124 0.85 -19.29 -4.58
N LEU A 125 0.80 -19.92 -5.68
CA LEU A 125 -0.24 -19.67 -6.65
C LEU A 125 -1.42 -20.59 -6.47
N THR A 126 -1.84 -20.78 -5.26
CA THR A 126 -3.06 -21.52 -5.05
C THR A 126 -4.23 -20.61 -5.40
N ILE A 127 -4.39 -20.36 -6.64
CA ILE A 127 -5.45 -19.52 -7.11
C ILE A 127 -6.71 -20.34 -7.22
N PRO A 128 -7.77 -19.98 -6.53
CA PRO A 128 -9.02 -20.71 -6.64
C PRO A 128 -9.46 -20.75 -8.08
N GLY A 129 -9.76 -21.92 -8.56
CA GLY A 129 -10.18 -22.09 -9.92
C GLY A 129 -9.08 -22.07 -10.91
N GLY A 130 -7.92 -21.62 -10.53
CA GLY A 130 -6.81 -21.57 -11.40
C GLY A 130 -6.19 -22.90 -11.53
N GLY A 131 -6.33 -23.73 -10.77
CA GLY A 131 -5.87 -24.90 -10.89
C GLY A 131 -4.50 -25.04 -10.89
N ASN A 132 -3.99 -25.71 -10.09
CA ASN A 132 -2.66 -26.07 -10.15
C ASN A 132 -2.57 -27.24 -11.04
N PRO A 133 -1.92 -27.10 -12.06
CA PRO A 133 -1.87 -28.17 -12.99
C PRO A 133 -1.11 -29.31 -12.43
N ASP A 134 -0.62 -29.30 -11.51
CA ASP A 134 0.07 -30.24 -11.03
C ASP A 134 0.49 -31.04 -11.55
#